data_28eefaf245ee88dab82b80b61b95e3b4
#
_entry.id   28eefaf245ee88dab82b80b61b95e3b4
#
_cell.length_a   1.000
_cell.length_b   1.000
_cell.length_c   1.000
_cell.angle_alpha   90.00
_cell.angle_beta   90.00
_cell.angle_gamma   90.00
#
_symmetry.space_group_name_H-M   'P 1'
#
loop_
_entity.id
_entity.type
_entity.pdbx_description
1 polymer ?
#
loop_
_entity_poly.entity_id
_entity_poly.type
_entity_poly.pdbx_seq_one_letter_code
_entity_poly.pdbx_strand_id
1 'polypeptide(L)'
;MKLTDADTAADGIFFPALEQNMMGAVLINENDEVMFFNPAAEKLWGYKREEVIGNNIDMLIPRDLRPAHPEYIRHNREGGKARVEGMSRELQLEKKDGSKVWTRFALSKVSAEGKVYYLALVRDASVEMAQKEQTRQLIIAVDHLDRPVIVLDPERHIVQCNRAFTEMFGYCINEASGMQPDTLLNIPEFPADNRIRLQQLLWKTARDQDEFLLLTRTGEKIWIKASISPVYDVLAHLQNLVMTFSDITEERQIRQLEGNILAAMCSSPPFHEMGEIICRNIESVLNESHVSLFALRNGMPIHWASSSHGAEVQNAQSWSATIRQRDGAPAGILQIKTSSGAETSAFIERVADISQHMAALALEQEKRPSAY
;
A
#
# COMPACT_ATOMS: atom_id res chain seq x y z
N MET A 1 63.92 27.41 11.04
CA MET A 1 62.74 28.14 11.52
C MET A 1 62.21 27.34 12.71
N LYS A 2 62.26 27.86 13.93
CA LYS A 2 61.85 27.14 15.14
C LYS A 2 60.37 26.84 15.05
N LEU A 3 59.98 25.54 15.09
CA LEU A 3 58.64 25.12 15.32
C LEU A 3 58.15 25.79 16.60
N THR A 4 57.01 26.46 16.54
CA THR A 4 56.44 27.12 17.71
C THR A 4 55.85 26.08 18.65
N ASP A 5 55.88 26.34 19.97
CA ASP A 5 55.34 25.44 21.01
C ASP A 5 53.90 24.98 20.79
N ALA A 6 53.14 25.69 19.91
CA ALA A 6 51.79 25.35 19.51
C ALA A 6 51.71 24.13 18.55
N ASP A 7 52.70 23.96 17.65
CA ASP A 7 52.70 22.84 16.69
C ASP A 7 53.05 21.52 17.39
N THR A 8 53.97 21.55 18.40
CA THR A 8 54.31 20.39 19.25
C THR A 8 53.15 20.01 20.20
N ALA A 9 52.36 20.96 20.65
CA ALA A 9 51.17 20.69 21.50
C ALA A 9 50.01 20.11 20.67
N ALA A 10 49.83 20.53 19.40
CA ALA A 10 48.82 19.99 18.53
C ALA A 10 49.09 18.53 18.13
N ASP A 11 50.33 18.19 17.82
CA ASP A 11 50.74 16.80 17.54
C ASP A 11 50.56 15.89 18.77
N GLY A 12 50.83 16.42 19.96
CA GLY A 12 50.64 15.69 21.24
C GLY A 12 49.20 15.40 21.60
N ILE A 13 48.24 16.11 21.02
CA ILE A 13 46.79 15.92 21.31
C ILE A 13 46.10 15.12 20.21
N PHE A 14 46.54 15.22 18.96
CA PHE A 14 45.89 14.63 17.80
C PHE A 14 45.81 13.10 17.85
N PHE A 15 46.93 12.42 18.05
CA PHE A 15 46.94 10.96 18.12
C PHE A 15 46.19 10.39 19.32
N PRO A 16 46.34 10.92 20.54
CA PRO A 16 45.51 10.49 21.66
C PRO A 16 44.00 10.68 21.44
N ALA A 17 43.61 11.76 20.78
CA ALA A 17 42.19 12.00 20.45
C ALA A 17 41.66 10.97 19.42
N LEU A 18 42.47 10.61 18.41
CA LEU A 18 42.10 9.53 17.48
C LEU A 18 42.11 8.16 18.14
N GLU A 19 43.04 7.88 19.05
CA GLU A 19 43.12 6.62 19.78
C GLU A 19 41.88 6.37 20.63
N GLN A 20 41.35 7.42 21.28
CA GLN A 20 40.17 7.35 22.12
C GLN A 20 38.85 7.55 21.36
N ASN A 21 38.91 7.76 20.04
CA ASN A 21 37.71 8.00 19.24
C ASN A 21 36.82 6.75 19.19
N MET A 22 35.52 6.94 19.35
CA MET A 22 34.52 5.87 19.24
C MET A 22 34.35 5.36 17.80
N MET A 23 34.78 6.15 16.79
CA MET A 23 34.83 5.75 15.39
C MET A 23 36.12 5.03 15.10
N GLY A 24 36.08 4.00 14.25
CA GLY A 24 37.27 3.37 13.71
C GLY A 24 38.09 4.39 12.90
N ALA A 25 39.31 4.65 13.33
CA ALA A 25 40.23 5.58 12.65
C ALA A 25 41.37 4.79 11.99
N VAL A 26 41.53 5.03 10.69
CA VAL A 26 42.61 4.42 9.87
C VAL A 26 43.32 5.53 9.11
N LEU A 27 44.67 5.63 9.29
CA LEU A 27 45.51 6.57 8.56
C LEU A 27 46.44 5.78 7.63
N ILE A 28 46.51 6.19 6.38
CA ILE A 28 47.44 5.62 5.39
C ILE A 28 48.39 6.68 4.85
N ASN A 29 49.60 6.22 4.44
CA ASN A 29 50.61 7.04 3.81
C ASN A 29 50.43 7.10 2.27
N GLU A 30 51.38 7.75 1.60
CA GLU A 30 51.44 7.87 0.14
C GLU A 30 51.59 6.53 -0.61
N ASN A 31 52.05 5.46 0.06
CA ASN A 31 52.23 4.11 -0.48
C ASN A 31 51.05 3.19 -0.19
N ASP A 32 49.92 3.72 0.33
CA ASP A 32 48.75 2.96 0.76
C ASP A 32 49.00 2.01 1.94
N GLU A 33 50.09 2.27 2.72
CA GLU A 33 50.39 1.50 3.92
C GLU A 33 49.70 2.12 5.13
N VAL A 34 49.15 1.26 5.99
CA VAL A 34 48.43 1.69 7.20
C VAL A 34 49.45 2.15 8.26
N MET A 35 49.38 3.40 8.65
CA MET A 35 50.24 4.03 9.66
C MET A 35 49.57 4.07 11.04
N PHE A 36 48.25 4.09 11.10
CA PHE A 36 47.48 4.19 12.34
C PHE A 36 46.19 3.39 12.26
N PHE A 37 45.87 2.71 13.34
CA PHE A 37 44.69 1.86 13.47
C PHE A 37 44.27 1.83 14.93
N ASN A 38 43.13 2.47 15.29
CA ASN A 38 42.69 2.62 16.68
C ASN A 38 41.88 1.41 17.19
N PRO A 39 41.64 1.31 18.52
CA PRO A 39 40.88 0.21 19.11
C PRO A 39 39.45 0.07 18.58
N ALA A 40 38.79 1.16 18.17
CA ALA A 40 37.48 1.10 17.55
C ALA A 40 37.56 0.46 16.16
N ALA A 41 38.59 0.72 15.38
CA ALA A 41 38.87 0.05 14.11
C ALA A 41 39.14 -1.46 14.30
N GLU A 42 39.91 -1.85 15.34
CA GLU A 42 40.11 -3.27 15.66
C GLU A 42 38.77 -4.01 15.88
N LYS A 43 37.88 -3.42 16.66
CA LYS A 43 36.52 -3.99 16.92
C LYS A 43 35.69 -4.07 15.64
N LEU A 44 35.82 -3.07 14.79
CA LEU A 44 35.01 -2.95 13.57
C LEU A 44 35.42 -3.95 12.50
N TRP A 45 36.74 -4.08 12.23
CA TRP A 45 37.30 -5.00 11.22
C TRP A 45 37.65 -6.38 11.75
N GLY A 46 37.87 -6.54 13.07
CA GLY A 46 38.27 -7.81 13.67
C GLY A 46 39.73 -8.14 13.51
N TYR A 47 40.53 -7.23 12.99
CA TYR A 47 41.99 -7.35 12.94
C TYR A 47 42.63 -6.71 14.16
N LYS A 48 43.78 -7.21 14.58
CA LYS A 48 44.62 -6.54 15.57
C LYS A 48 45.48 -5.50 14.92
N ARG A 49 45.83 -4.43 15.63
CA ARG A 49 46.66 -3.34 15.17
C ARG A 49 48.01 -3.84 14.61
N GLU A 50 48.60 -4.81 15.29
CA GLU A 50 49.89 -5.41 14.92
C GLU A 50 49.82 -6.16 13.56
N GLU A 51 48.63 -6.61 13.17
CA GLU A 51 48.41 -7.30 11.89
C GLU A 51 48.19 -6.32 10.74
N VAL A 52 47.86 -5.08 11.02
CA VAL A 52 47.41 -4.09 10.02
C VAL A 52 48.50 -3.03 9.75
N ILE A 53 49.19 -2.57 10.79
CA ILE A 53 50.19 -1.53 10.67
C ILE A 53 51.33 -1.98 9.75
N GLY A 54 51.72 -1.11 8.80
CA GLY A 54 52.75 -1.37 7.79
C GLY A 54 52.29 -2.21 6.60
N ASN A 55 51.08 -2.76 6.62
CA ASN A 55 50.51 -3.50 5.50
C ASN A 55 49.65 -2.58 4.61
N ASN A 56 49.44 -3.03 3.36
CA ASN A 56 48.62 -2.30 2.42
C ASN A 56 47.14 -2.27 2.85
N ILE A 57 46.49 -1.12 2.68
CA ILE A 57 45.06 -0.88 3.04
C ILE A 57 44.09 -1.87 2.38
N ASP A 58 44.48 -2.47 1.24
CA ASP A 58 43.64 -3.41 0.51
C ASP A 58 43.15 -4.60 1.36
N MET A 59 43.89 -4.94 2.42
CA MET A 59 43.46 -5.99 3.35
C MET A 59 42.13 -5.63 4.09
N LEU A 60 41.90 -4.34 4.29
CA LEU A 60 40.70 -3.81 4.97
C LEU A 60 39.53 -3.51 4.00
N ILE A 61 39.83 -3.56 2.69
CA ILE A 61 38.83 -3.29 1.65
C ILE A 61 38.02 -4.56 1.35
N PRO A 62 36.70 -4.49 1.24
CA PRO A 62 35.86 -5.62 0.82
C PRO A 62 36.36 -6.23 -0.48
N ARG A 63 36.38 -7.56 -0.59
CA ARG A 63 36.94 -8.30 -1.74
C ARG A 63 36.41 -7.83 -3.08
N ASP A 64 35.11 -7.50 -3.14
CA ASP A 64 34.44 -7.05 -4.34
C ASP A 64 34.93 -5.68 -4.84
N LEU A 65 35.47 -4.84 -3.95
CA LEU A 65 35.95 -3.48 -4.25
C LEU A 65 37.48 -3.41 -4.45
N ARG A 66 38.24 -4.43 -4.03
CA ARG A 66 39.74 -4.46 -4.13
C ARG A 66 40.25 -4.21 -5.53
N PRO A 67 39.70 -4.80 -6.61
CA PRO A 67 40.25 -4.59 -7.95
C PRO A 67 40.16 -3.14 -8.45
N ALA A 68 39.16 -2.40 -8.01
CA ALA A 68 38.91 -1.01 -8.41
C ALA A 68 39.59 0.01 -7.47
N HIS A 69 40.00 -0.40 -6.26
CA HIS A 69 40.48 0.48 -5.20
C HIS A 69 41.78 1.23 -5.56
N PRO A 70 42.81 0.61 -6.15
CA PRO A 70 44.01 1.32 -6.54
C PRO A 70 43.76 2.45 -7.55
N GLU A 71 42.79 2.27 -8.44
CA GLU A 71 42.44 3.30 -9.41
C GLU A 71 41.69 4.47 -8.75
N TYR A 72 40.86 4.21 -7.73
CA TYR A 72 40.24 5.25 -6.92
C TYR A 72 41.26 6.09 -6.17
N ILE A 73 42.25 5.47 -5.56
CA ILE A 73 43.33 6.18 -4.84
C ILE A 73 44.15 7.03 -5.82
N ARG A 74 44.58 6.47 -6.96
CA ARG A 74 45.31 7.20 -7.98
C ARG A 74 44.55 8.42 -8.48
N HIS A 75 43.28 8.27 -8.82
CA HIS A 75 42.44 9.36 -9.29
C HIS A 75 42.31 10.49 -8.26
N ASN A 76 42.19 10.16 -6.98
CA ASN A 76 42.12 11.14 -5.89
C ASN A 76 43.47 11.86 -5.66
N ARG A 77 44.61 11.21 -5.95
CA ARG A 77 45.93 11.82 -5.85
C ARG A 77 46.23 12.81 -6.97
N GLU A 78 45.81 12.50 -8.19
CA GLU A 78 46.08 13.28 -9.41
C GLU A 78 45.18 14.53 -9.55
N GLY A 79 44.41 14.90 -8.52
CA GLY A 79 43.59 16.11 -8.50
C GLY A 79 42.26 16.00 -9.23
N GLY A 80 41.81 14.78 -9.51
CA GLY A 80 40.43 14.53 -9.94
C GLY A 80 39.45 15.05 -8.86
N LYS A 81 38.32 15.60 -9.25
CA LYS A 81 37.26 16.00 -8.29
C LYS A 81 37.03 14.83 -7.34
N ALA A 82 37.50 14.98 -6.10
CA ALA A 82 37.42 13.94 -5.07
C ALA A 82 35.95 13.60 -4.86
N ARG A 83 35.51 12.47 -5.43
CA ARG A 83 34.17 11.94 -5.21
C ARG A 83 33.90 11.53 -3.77
N VAL A 84 34.93 11.56 -2.91
CA VAL A 84 34.92 10.98 -1.56
C VAL A 84 35.35 11.96 -0.47
N GLU A 85 36.15 12.99 -0.77
CA GLU A 85 36.54 14.00 0.23
C GLU A 85 35.37 14.81 0.74
N GLY A 86 35.19 14.85 2.06
CA GLY A 86 34.11 15.61 2.71
C GLY A 86 32.72 14.99 2.60
N MET A 87 32.56 13.83 1.95
CA MET A 87 31.28 13.13 1.86
C MET A 87 31.26 11.89 2.76
N SER A 88 30.23 11.77 3.57
CA SER A 88 29.94 10.54 4.30
C SER A 88 29.20 9.57 3.37
N ARG A 89 29.65 8.32 3.28
CA ARG A 89 29.01 7.25 2.49
C ARG A 89 28.67 6.06 3.37
N GLU A 90 27.58 5.40 3.02
CA GLU A 90 27.19 4.12 3.60
C GLU A 90 27.72 3.01 2.70
N LEU A 91 28.51 2.09 3.26
CA LEU A 91 29.07 0.92 2.55
C LEU A 91 29.16 -0.29 3.49
N GLN A 92 29.09 -1.47 2.89
CA GLN A 92 29.34 -2.71 3.62
C GLN A 92 30.85 -2.95 3.70
N LEU A 93 31.35 -3.16 4.91
CA LEU A 93 32.69 -3.54 5.23
C LEU A 93 32.72 -5.05 5.48
N GLU A 94 33.80 -5.74 5.04
CA GLU A 94 34.05 -7.15 5.31
C GLU A 94 35.04 -7.29 6.45
N LYS A 95 34.64 -8.00 7.52
CA LYS A 95 35.49 -8.28 8.68
C LYS A 95 36.50 -9.42 8.37
N LYS A 96 37.46 -9.59 9.24
CA LYS A 96 38.45 -10.68 9.17
C LYS A 96 37.81 -12.06 9.10
N ASP A 97 36.71 -12.27 9.80
CA ASP A 97 35.93 -13.52 9.81
C ASP A 97 35.02 -13.72 8.59
N GLY A 98 35.01 -12.76 7.65
CA GLY A 98 34.16 -12.77 6.45
C GLY A 98 32.76 -12.25 6.68
N SER A 99 32.38 -11.90 7.91
CA SER A 99 31.09 -11.26 8.16
C SER A 99 31.06 -9.84 7.61
N LYS A 100 29.87 -9.38 7.16
CA LYS A 100 29.69 -8.04 6.61
C LYS A 100 28.99 -7.14 7.64
N VAL A 101 29.43 -5.91 7.74
CA VAL A 101 28.86 -4.89 8.62
C VAL A 101 28.60 -3.61 7.85
N TRP A 102 27.44 -3.01 8.02
CA TRP A 102 27.13 -1.70 7.46
C TRP A 102 27.90 -0.62 8.19
N THR A 103 28.57 0.24 7.44
CA THR A 103 29.37 1.32 7.99
C THR A 103 29.06 2.64 7.33
N ARG A 104 29.26 3.72 8.09
CA ARG A 104 29.31 5.07 7.56
C ARG A 104 30.77 5.50 7.55
N PHE A 105 31.24 5.81 6.36
CA PHE A 105 32.63 6.08 6.05
C PHE A 105 32.81 7.54 5.66
N ALA A 106 33.81 8.21 6.24
CA ALA A 106 34.25 9.55 5.87
C ALA A 106 35.79 9.53 5.63
N LEU A 107 36.18 10.08 4.50
CA LEU A 107 37.61 10.16 4.12
C LEU A 107 38.04 11.63 4.10
N SER A 108 39.18 11.90 4.71
CA SER A 108 39.84 13.21 4.71
C SER A 108 41.26 13.05 4.17
N LYS A 109 41.67 13.99 3.32
CA LYS A 109 43.02 14.13 2.83
C LYS A 109 43.79 15.10 3.73
N VAL A 110 44.92 14.69 4.22
CA VAL A 110 45.79 15.48 5.09
C VAL A 110 47.15 15.65 4.42
N SER A 111 47.62 16.86 4.28
CA SER A 111 48.97 17.15 3.73
C SER A 111 49.85 17.64 4.85
N ALA A 112 50.91 16.93 5.13
CA ALA A 112 51.90 17.28 6.14
C ALA A 112 53.35 17.04 5.58
N GLU A 113 54.25 17.98 5.80
CA GLU A 113 55.65 17.90 5.37
C GLU A 113 55.85 17.58 3.87
N GLY A 114 54.95 18.06 3.00
CA GLY A 114 55.00 17.81 1.56
C GLY A 114 54.52 16.41 1.14
N LYS A 115 54.04 15.59 2.08
CA LYS A 115 53.48 14.27 1.87
C LYS A 115 51.95 14.28 2.03
N VAL A 116 51.28 13.34 1.38
CA VAL A 116 49.82 13.20 1.41
C VAL A 116 49.45 11.96 2.20
N TYR A 117 48.56 12.14 3.16
CA TYR A 117 47.96 11.08 3.98
C TYR A 117 46.46 11.07 3.81
N TYR A 118 45.84 9.92 4.03
CA TYR A 118 44.37 9.80 4.05
C TYR A 118 43.92 9.26 5.39
N LEU A 119 43.04 10.00 6.06
CA LEU A 119 42.40 9.59 7.29
C LEU A 119 40.98 9.13 6.98
N ALA A 120 40.69 7.86 7.25
CA ALA A 120 39.34 7.31 7.21
C ALA A 120 38.78 7.26 8.62
N LEU A 121 37.59 7.83 8.80
CA LEU A 121 36.76 7.66 10.00
C LEU A 121 35.58 6.81 9.65
N VAL A 122 35.38 5.70 10.36
CA VAL A 122 34.39 4.68 10.04
C VAL A 122 33.58 4.33 11.28
N ARG A 123 32.26 4.43 11.15
CA ARG A 123 31.31 4.12 12.22
C ARG A 123 30.43 2.92 11.82
N ASP A 124 30.17 2.03 12.76
CA ASP A 124 29.13 1.01 12.59
C ASP A 124 27.76 1.70 12.41
N ALA A 125 27.09 1.38 11.34
CA ALA A 125 25.76 1.90 10.98
C ALA A 125 24.73 0.77 10.87
N SER A 126 25.05 -0.43 11.39
CA SER A 126 24.20 -1.61 11.20
C SER A 126 22.82 -1.42 11.82
N VAL A 127 22.73 -0.78 12.99
CA VAL A 127 21.44 -0.54 13.68
C VAL A 127 20.59 0.43 12.87
N GLU A 128 21.18 1.55 12.42
CA GLU A 128 20.47 2.55 11.61
C GLU A 128 20.01 1.96 10.27
N MET A 129 20.88 1.13 9.64
CA MET A 129 20.52 0.47 8.38
C MET A 129 19.45 -0.59 8.55
N ALA A 130 19.50 -1.38 9.63
CA ALA A 130 18.44 -2.34 9.93
C ALA A 130 17.10 -1.64 10.18
N GLN A 131 17.09 -0.52 10.91
CA GLN A 131 15.88 0.27 11.14
C GLN A 131 15.33 0.86 9.83
N LYS A 132 16.19 1.43 8.97
CA LYS A 132 15.80 1.93 7.65
C LYS A 132 15.17 0.84 6.79
N GLU A 133 15.80 -0.34 6.74
CA GLU A 133 15.31 -1.47 5.96
C GLU A 133 13.99 -2.00 6.51
N GLN A 134 13.86 -2.13 7.83
CA GLN A 134 12.60 -2.52 8.46
C GLN A 134 11.47 -1.54 8.16
N THR A 135 11.75 -0.23 8.26
CA THR A 135 10.77 0.80 7.89
C THR A 135 10.39 0.71 6.41
N ARG A 136 11.37 0.51 5.52
CA ARG A 136 11.12 0.33 4.10
C ARG A 136 10.24 -0.89 3.81
N GLN A 137 10.51 -2.02 4.47
CA GLN A 137 9.72 -3.25 4.32
C GLN A 137 8.27 -3.04 4.78
N LEU A 138 8.06 -2.32 5.88
CA LEU A 138 6.70 -1.98 6.35
C LEU A 138 5.96 -1.09 5.35
N ILE A 139 6.62 -0.09 4.78
CA ILE A 139 6.03 0.78 3.74
C ILE A 139 5.63 -0.06 2.52
N ILE A 140 6.52 -0.93 2.05
CA ILE A 140 6.24 -1.84 0.93
C ILE A 140 5.06 -2.75 1.26
N ALA A 141 5.01 -3.32 2.47
CA ALA A 141 3.92 -4.20 2.89
C ALA A 141 2.57 -3.47 2.88
N VAL A 142 2.52 -2.23 3.37
CA VAL A 142 1.28 -1.41 3.34
C VAL A 142 0.91 -1.02 1.91
N ASP A 143 1.89 -0.72 1.06
CA ASP A 143 1.65 -0.34 -0.34
C ASP A 143 1.12 -1.50 -1.19
N HIS A 144 1.46 -2.74 -0.83
CA HIS A 144 0.96 -3.96 -1.48
C HIS A 144 -0.34 -4.53 -0.88
N LEU A 145 -0.95 -3.85 0.09
CA LEU A 145 -2.29 -4.23 0.52
C LEU A 145 -3.31 -3.90 -0.58
N ASP A 146 -4.19 -4.85 -0.89
CA ASP A 146 -5.30 -4.66 -1.83
C ASP A 146 -6.38 -3.70 -1.29
N ARG A 147 -6.32 -3.40 0.00
CA ARG A 147 -7.25 -2.50 0.68
C ARG A 147 -6.70 -1.08 0.69
N PRO A 148 -7.47 -0.07 0.23
CA PRO A 148 -7.09 1.33 0.34
C PRO A 148 -6.87 1.77 1.78
N VAL A 149 -5.74 2.41 2.01
CA VAL A 149 -5.31 2.90 3.32
C VAL A 149 -4.78 4.32 3.18
N ILE A 150 -5.18 5.20 4.08
CA ILE A 150 -4.55 6.49 4.31
C ILE A 150 -4.14 6.63 5.77
N VAL A 151 -3.07 7.38 5.99
CA VAL A 151 -2.62 7.78 7.32
C VAL A 151 -2.82 9.27 7.44
N LEU A 152 -3.40 9.69 8.55
CA LEU A 152 -3.68 11.08 8.88
C LEU A 152 -2.85 11.54 10.07
N ASP A 153 -2.48 12.82 10.09
CA ASP A 153 -1.93 13.46 11.27
C ASP A 153 -3.02 13.73 12.35
N PRO A 154 -2.63 14.22 13.54
CA PRO A 154 -3.61 14.56 14.58
C PRO A 154 -4.61 15.63 14.15
N GLU A 155 -4.26 16.51 13.20
CA GLU A 155 -5.10 17.56 12.61
C GLU A 155 -6.00 17.07 11.47
N ARG A 156 -5.94 15.73 11.16
CA ARG A 156 -6.74 15.04 10.15
C ARG A 156 -6.32 15.33 8.70
N HIS A 157 -5.10 15.78 8.46
CA HIS A 157 -4.56 15.90 7.12
C HIS A 157 -3.91 14.58 6.69
N ILE A 158 -4.04 14.24 5.42
CA ILE A 158 -3.44 13.05 4.83
C ILE A 158 -1.92 13.24 4.79
N VAL A 159 -1.17 12.34 5.43
CA VAL A 159 0.29 12.31 5.41
C VAL A 159 0.82 11.17 4.54
N GLN A 160 0.03 10.11 4.35
CA GLN A 160 0.40 8.96 3.53
C GLN A 160 -0.85 8.29 2.95
N CYS A 161 -0.73 7.74 1.74
CA CYS A 161 -1.69 6.81 1.16
C CYS A 161 -0.96 5.66 0.47
N ASN A 162 -1.62 4.50 0.37
CA ASN A 162 -1.07 3.36 -0.35
C ASN A 162 -1.54 3.32 -1.81
N ARG A 163 -0.96 2.40 -2.59
CA ARG A 163 -1.27 2.19 -4.00
C ARG A 163 -2.76 1.90 -4.23
N ALA A 164 -3.37 1.04 -3.41
CA ALA A 164 -4.79 0.70 -3.54
C ALA A 164 -5.71 1.92 -3.39
N PHE A 165 -5.35 2.89 -2.52
CA PHE A 165 -6.08 4.17 -2.42
C PHE A 165 -5.99 4.96 -3.73
N THR A 166 -4.81 5.05 -4.32
CA THR A 166 -4.60 5.75 -5.60
C THR A 166 -5.39 5.07 -6.73
N GLU A 167 -5.39 3.74 -6.78
CA GLU A 167 -6.13 2.96 -7.78
C GLU A 167 -7.65 3.12 -7.64
N MET A 168 -8.18 3.11 -6.41
CA MET A 168 -9.61 3.24 -6.16
C MET A 168 -10.13 4.68 -6.38
N PHE A 169 -9.44 5.68 -5.83
CA PHE A 169 -9.95 7.06 -5.81
C PHE A 169 -9.34 7.95 -6.90
N GLY A 170 -8.22 7.55 -7.51
CA GLY A 170 -7.53 8.29 -8.57
C GLY A 170 -6.62 9.42 -8.09
N TYR A 171 -6.39 9.58 -6.79
CA TYR A 171 -5.53 10.63 -6.21
C TYR A 171 -4.19 10.04 -5.76
N CYS A 172 -3.08 10.61 -6.24
CA CYS A 172 -1.76 10.24 -5.75
C CYS A 172 -1.40 10.99 -4.46
N ILE A 173 -0.35 10.51 -3.76
CA ILE A 173 0.08 11.12 -2.48
C ILE A 173 0.47 12.60 -2.63
N ASN A 174 1.07 13.00 -3.74
CA ASN A 174 1.46 14.40 -3.96
C ASN A 174 0.26 15.35 -4.05
N GLU A 175 -0.89 14.86 -4.50
CA GLU A 175 -2.15 15.61 -4.59
C GLU A 175 -2.93 15.54 -3.27
N ALA A 176 -2.88 14.41 -2.57
CA ALA A 176 -3.66 14.16 -1.35
C ALA A 176 -2.98 14.70 -0.08
N SER A 177 -1.65 14.79 -0.07
CA SER A 177 -0.88 15.21 1.12
C SER A 177 -1.26 16.63 1.59
N GLY A 178 -1.51 16.76 2.88
CA GLY A 178 -1.94 18.00 3.50
C GLY A 178 -3.42 18.33 3.32
N MET A 179 -4.19 17.53 2.58
CA MET A 179 -5.65 17.69 2.46
C MET A 179 -6.39 16.87 3.51
N GLN A 180 -7.59 17.31 3.88
CA GLN A 180 -8.49 16.51 4.71
C GLN A 180 -9.32 15.58 3.82
N PRO A 181 -9.61 14.33 4.24
CA PRO A 181 -10.35 13.36 3.44
C PRO A 181 -11.74 13.83 3.02
N ASP A 182 -12.44 14.58 3.88
CA ASP A 182 -13.76 15.14 3.58
C ASP A 182 -13.71 16.25 2.51
N THR A 183 -12.57 16.88 2.31
CA THR A 183 -12.34 17.86 1.23
C THR A 183 -11.93 17.16 -0.06
N LEU A 184 -11.02 16.18 0.02
CA LEU A 184 -10.52 15.45 -1.15
C LEU A 184 -11.59 14.57 -1.80
N LEU A 185 -12.40 13.87 -0.98
CA LEU A 185 -13.39 12.88 -1.41
C LEU A 185 -14.83 13.43 -1.42
N ASN A 186 -14.97 14.75 -1.30
CA ASN A 186 -16.27 15.41 -1.20
C ASN A 186 -16.95 15.53 -2.56
N ILE A 187 -18.26 15.32 -2.53
CA ILE A 187 -19.16 15.58 -3.65
C ILE A 187 -20.04 16.77 -3.29
N PRO A 188 -19.94 17.90 -4.01
CA PRO A 188 -20.78 19.07 -3.75
C PRO A 188 -22.30 18.80 -3.84
N GLU A 189 -22.69 17.79 -4.60
CA GLU A 189 -24.09 17.43 -4.91
C GLU A 189 -24.72 16.45 -3.92
N PHE A 190 -23.95 15.94 -2.94
CA PHE A 190 -24.51 14.98 -1.98
C PHE A 190 -25.21 15.66 -0.82
N PRO A 191 -26.20 14.95 -0.19
CA PRO A 191 -26.87 15.44 0.99
C PRO A 191 -25.85 15.85 2.06
N ALA A 192 -26.06 17.01 2.68
CA ALA A 192 -25.22 17.54 3.74
C ALA A 192 -24.90 16.51 4.85
N ASP A 193 -25.80 15.55 5.05
CA ASP A 193 -25.69 14.45 6.00
C ASP A 193 -24.44 13.57 5.77
N ASN A 194 -24.12 13.23 4.53
CA ASN A 194 -22.97 12.36 4.21
C ASN A 194 -21.64 13.01 4.60
N ARG A 195 -21.51 14.30 4.35
CA ARG A 195 -20.31 15.08 4.73
C ARG A 195 -20.20 15.22 6.25
N ILE A 196 -21.31 15.51 6.93
CA ILE A 196 -21.34 15.63 8.39
C ILE A 196 -20.93 14.30 9.03
N ARG A 197 -21.44 13.17 8.55
CA ARG A 197 -21.10 11.84 9.05
C ARG A 197 -19.61 11.51 8.84
N LEU A 198 -19.05 11.83 7.66
CA LEU A 198 -17.62 11.62 7.40
C LEU A 198 -16.77 12.49 8.34
N GLN A 199 -17.12 13.75 8.55
CA GLN A 199 -16.47 14.60 9.54
C GLN A 199 -16.59 14.02 10.94
N GLN A 200 -17.76 13.57 11.35
CA GLN A 200 -17.96 12.92 12.66
C GLN A 200 -17.07 11.68 12.82
N LEU A 201 -16.94 10.85 11.77
CA LEU A 201 -16.04 9.70 11.80
C LEU A 201 -14.59 10.13 11.98
N LEU A 202 -14.13 11.16 11.27
CA LEU A 202 -12.76 11.66 11.34
C LEU A 202 -12.38 12.16 12.74
N TRP A 203 -13.33 12.68 13.52
CA TRP A 203 -13.10 13.20 14.87
C TRP A 203 -13.30 12.17 15.98
N LYS A 204 -13.54 10.90 15.67
CA LYS A 204 -13.60 9.82 16.67
C LYS A 204 -12.24 9.58 17.32
N THR A 205 -12.27 9.37 18.62
CA THR A 205 -11.08 9.06 19.44
C THR A 205 -10.91 7.56 19.67
N ALA A 206 -11.87 6.75 19.24
CA ALA A 206 -11.83 5.29 19.28
C ALA A 206 -12.05 4.72 17.88
N ARG A 207 -11.75 3.44 17.72
CA ARG A 207 -12.03 2.74 16.44
C ARG A 207 -13.52 2.79 16.13
N ASP A 208 -13.85 3.28 14.94
CA ASP A 208 -15.22 3.38 14.44
C ASP A 208 -15.26 3.13 12.93
N GLN A 209 -16.46 2.91 12.39
CA GLN A 209 -16.69 2.71 10.96
C GLN A 209 -18.07 3.21 10.55
N ASP A 210 -18.18 3.65 9.29
CA ASP A 210 -19.46 4.05 8.69
C ASP A 210 -19.44 3.86 7.17
N GLU A 211 -20.60 3.92 6.54
CA GLU A 211 -20.79 3.72 5.11
C GLU A 211 -21.08 5.05 4.42
N PHE A 212 -20.38 5.35 3.34
CA PHE A 212 -20.46 6.60 2.59
C PHE A 212 -20.60 6.34 1.09
N LEU A 213 -21.32 7.21 0.42
CA LEU A 213 -21.23 7.33 -1.03
C LEU A 213 -20.20 8.40 -1.36
N LEU A 214 -19.14 8.06 -2.08
CA LEU A 214 -18.05 8.97 -2.44
C LEU A 214 -17.88 9.03 -3.95
N LEU A 215 -17.15 10.05 -4.42
CA LEU A 215 -16.75 10.19 -5.82
C LEU A 215 -15.28 9.88 -5.98
N THR A 216 -14.96 9.13 -7.01
CA THR A 216 -13.61 9.03 -7.53
C THR A 216 -13.25 10.31 -8.28
N ARG A 217 -11.96 10.49 -8.59
CA ARG A 217 -11.48 11.60 -9.44
C ARG A 217 -12.15 11.63 -10.82
N THR A 218 -12.54 10.47 -11.34
CA THR A 218 -13.22 10.33 -12.65
C THR A 218 -14.71 10.68 -12.60
N GLY A 219 -15.26 10.96 -11.41
CA GLY A 219 -16.66 11.27 -11.20
C GLY A 219 -17.53 10.02 -11.01
N GLU A 220 -16.94 8.85 -10.86
CA GLU A 220 -17.65 7.61 -10.57
C GLU A 220 -18.12 7.60 -9.11
N LYS A 221 -19.37 7.18 -8.90
CA LYS A 221 -19.99 7.06 -7.57
C LYS A 221 -19.76 5.67 -7.00
N ILE A 222 -19.06 5.59 -5.88
CA ILE A 222 -18.79 4.33 -5.20
C ILE A 222 -19.30 4.37 -3.76
N TRP A 223 -19.94 3.28 -3.33
CA TRP A 223 -20.26 3.07 -1.92
C TRP A 223 -19.06 2.47 -1.20
N ILE A 224 -18.61 3.14 -0.19
CA ILE A 224 -17.50 2.66 0.61
C ILE A 224 -17.90 2.48 2.07
N LYS A 225 -17.28 1.49 2.70
CA LYS A 225 -17.21 1.36 4.14
C LYS A 225 -15.87 1.87 4.60
N ALA A 226 -15.86 3.01 5.30
CA ALA A 226 -14.65 3.58 5.88
C ALA A 226 -14.53 3.19 7.36
N SER A 227 -13.33 2.84 7.78
CA SER A 227 -13.01 2.53 9.17
C SER A 227 -11.82 3.35 9.61
N ILE A 228 -11.89 3.99 10.77
CA ILE A 228 -10.83 4.78 11.37
C ILE A 228 -10.30 4.12 12.63
N SER A 229 -8.98 4.16 12.81
CA SER A 229 -8.30 3.61 13.99
C SER A 229 -7.22 4.59 14.44
N PRO A 230 -7.33 5.18 15.64
CA PRO A 230 -6.32 6.06 16.18
C PRO A 230 -5.08 5.27 16.64
N VAL A 231 -3.91 5.86 16.44
CA VAL A 231 -2.61 5.36 16.87
C VAL A 231 -2.05 6.33 17.90
N TYR A 232 -1.71 5.83 19.07
CA TYR A 232 -1.18 6.61 20.19
C TYR A 232 0.28 6.29 20.42
N ASP A 233 1.04 7.27 20.90
CA ASP A 233 2.40 7.08 21.38
C ASP A 233 2.42 6.39 22.77
N VAL A 234 3.64 6.14 23.28
CA VAL A 234 3.84 5.51 24.62
C VAL A 234 3.32 6.37 25.79
N LEU A 235 3.07 7.66 25.56
CA LEU A 235 2.52 8.61 26.54
C LEU A 235 1.02 8.84 26.35
N ALA A 236 0.37 8.03 25.49
CA ALA A 236 -1.04 8.11 25.14
C ALA A 236 -1.45 9.43 24.40
N HIS A 237 -0.49 10.12 23.76
CA HIS A 237 -0.82 11.21 22.84
C HIS A 237 -1.18 10.63 21.47
N LEU A 238 -2.19 11.20 20.82
CA LEU A 238 -2.57 10.83 19.45
C LEU A 238 -1.42 11.17 18.49
N GLN A 239 -0.83 10.15 17.88
CA GLN A 239 0.27 10.30 16.93
C GLN A 239 -0.24 10.37 15.50
N ASN A 240 -1.11 9.42 15.13
CA ASN A 240 -1.69 9.30 13.79
C ASN A 240 -3.07 8.68 13.86
N LEU A 241 -3.80 8.75 12.75
CA LEU A 241 -4.98 7.93 12.52
C LEU A 241 -4.79 7.14 11.23
N VAL A 242 -5.19 5.88 11.27
CA VAL A 242 -5.21 5.01 10.08
C VAL A 242 -6.66 4.86 9.64
N MET A 243 -6.93 5.24 8.39
CA MET A 243 -8.24 5.07 7.79
C MET A 243 -8.16 4.07 6.65
N THR A 244 -9.07 3.09 6.66
CA THR A 244 -9.16 2.04 5.64
C THR A 244 -10.51 2.10 4.96
N PHE A 245 -10.54 1.72 3.68
CA PHE A 245 -11.75 1.75 2.87
C PHE A 245 -12.02 0.35 2.29
N SER A 246 -13.30 0.05 2.08
CA SER A 246 -13.74 -1.14 1.34
C SER A 246 -14.85 -0.70 0.41
N ASP A 247 -14.73 -1.06 -0.87
CA ASP A 247 -15.87 -0.92 -1.79
C ASP A 247 -16.97 -1.89 -1.37
N ILE A 248 -18.16 -1.36 -1.18
CA ILE A 248 -19.37 -2.12 -0.82
C ILE A 248 -20.50 -1.85 -1.84
N THR A 249 -20.13 -1.38 -3.03
CA THR A 249 -21.11 -1.00 -4.06
C THR A 249 -21.93 -2.21 -4.49
N GLU A 250 -21.28 -3.31 -4.83
CA GLU A 250 -21.96 -4.55 -5.20
C GLU A 250 -22.84 -5.10 -4.06
N GLU A 251 -22.33 -5.15 -2.82
CA GLU A 251 -23.09 -5.62 -1.67
C GLU A 251 -24.33 -4.77 -1.39
N ARG A 252 -24.22 -3.46 -1.58
CA ARG A 252 -25.38 -2.58 -1.40
C ARG A 252 -26.40 -2.73 -2.52
N GLN A 253 -25.97 -2.86 -3.75
CA GLN A 253 -26.84 -3.10 -4.90
C GLN A 253 -27.63 -4.39 -4.71
N ILE A 254 -26.96 -5.48 -4.31
CA ILE A 254 -27.60 -6.78 -4.02
C ILE A 254 -28.61 -6.64 -2.87
N ARG A 255 -28.21 -6.02 -1.77
CA ARG A 255 -29.11 -5.82 -0.60
C ARG A 255 -30.34 -4.99 -0.95
N GLN A 256 -30.18 -3.99 -1.82
CA GLN A 256 -31.29 -3.18 -2.30
C GLN A 256 -32.22 -3.97 -3.21
N LEU A 257 -31.68 -4.78 -4.12
CA LEU A 257 -32.43 -5.70 -4.98
C LEU A 257 -33.28 -6.66 -4.14
N GLU A 258 -32.70 -7.34 -3.16
CA GLU A 258 -33.41 -8.22 -2.24
C GLU A 258 -34.54 -7.47 -1.50
N GLY A 259 -34.22 -6.31 -0.93
CA GLY A 259 -35.19 -5.49 -0.20
C GLY A 259 -36.38 -5.06 -1.05
N ASN A 260 -36.12 -4.61 -2.28
CA ASN A 260 -37.16 -4.19 -3.20
C ASN A 260 -38.09 -5.35 -3.60
N ILE A 261 -37.53 -6.53 -3.92
CA ILE A 261 -38.31 -7.71 -4.29
C ILE A 261 -39.14 -8.20 -3.09
N LEU A 262 -38.55 -8.29 -1.89
CA LEU A 262 -39.25 -8.69 -0.68
C LEU A 262 -40.39 -7.73 -0.34
N ALA A 263 -40.18 -6.42 -0.44
CA ALA A 263 -41.19 -5.41 -0.23
C ALA A 263 -42.37 -5.57 -1.23
N ALA A 264 -42.05 -5.84 -2.49
CA ALA A 264 -43.07 -6.12 -3.50
C ALA A 264 -43.86 -7.40 -3.18
N MET A 265 -43.20 -8.47 -2.73
CA MET A 265 -43.86 -9.71 -2.33
C MET A 265 -44.85 -9.50 -1.16
N CYS A 266 -44.53 -8.61 -0.23
CA CYS A 266 -45.45 -8.26 0.88
C CYS A 266 -46.74 -7.57 0.41
N SER A 267 -46.70 -6.83 -0.70
CA SER A 267 -47.87 -6.19 -1.30
C SER A 267 -48.73 -7.14 -2.14
N SER A 268 -48.27 -8.40 -2.34
CA SER A 268 -48.96 -9.45 -3.08
C SER A 268 -49.50 -9.00 -4.45
N PRO A 269 -48.63 -8.48 -5.35
CA PRO A 269 -49.08 -8.05 -6.68
C PRO A 269 -49.51 -9.26 -7.52
N PRO A 270 -50.27 -9.05 -8.60
CA PRO A 270 -50.57 -10.10 -9.56
C PRO A 270 -49.33 -10.84 -10.04
N PHE A 271 -49.45 -12.14 -10.30
CA PHE A 271 -48.29 -13.00 -10.63
C PHE A 271 -47.42 -12.46 -11.77
N HIS A 272 -48.05 -11.95 -12.83
CA HIS A 272 -47.32 -11.37 -13.96
C HIS A 272 -46.54 -10.10 -13.58
N GLU A 273 -47.18 -9.23 -12.77
CA GLU A 273 -46.55 -7.99 -12.30
C GLU A 273 -45.37 -8.26 -11.38
N MET A 274 -45.45 -9.31 -10.57
CA MET A 274 -44.32 -9.75 -9.73
C MET A 274 -43.10 -10.14 -10.59
N GLY A 275 -43.32 -10.85 -11.70
CA GLY A 275 -42.22 -11.19 -12.64
C GLY A 275 -41.59 -9.93 -13.25
N GLU A 276 -42.38 -8.94 -13.64
CA GLU A 276 -41.85 -7.67 -14.16
C GLU A 276 -41.06 -6.88 -13.12
N ILE A 277 -41.53 -6.88 -11.85
CA ILE A 277 -40.81 -6.25 -10.74
C ILE A 277 -39.42 -6.90 -10.56
N ILE A 278 -39.36 -8.23 -10.57
CA ILE A 278 -38.10 -8.96 -10.46
C ILE A 278 -37.18 -8.58 -11.63
N CYS A 279 -37.65 -8.63 -12.87
CA CYS A 279 -36.86 -8.28 -14.06
C CYS A 279 -36.31 -6.86 -13.99
N ARG A 280 -37.17 -5.88 -13.68
CA ARG A 280 -36.77 -4.45 -13.56
C ARG A 280 -35.75 -4.21 -12.45
N ASN A 281 -35.88 -4.88 -11.31
CA ASN A 281 -34.90 -4.76 -10.22
C ASN A 281 -33.54 -5.37 -10.60
N ILE A 282 -33.48 -6.49 -11.31
CA ILE A 282 -32.26 -7.06 -11.82
C ILE A 282 -31.58 -6.10 -12.82
N GLU A 283 -32.35 -5.54 -13.78
CA GLU A 283 -31.82 -4.53 -14.72
C GLU A 283 -31.31 -3.27 -14.06
N SER A 284 -31.94 -2.83 -12.95
CA SER A 284 -31.45 -1.65 -12.22
C SER A 284 -30.09 -1.87 -11.55
N VAL A 285 -29.69 -3.11 -11.35
CA VAL A 285 -28.42 -3.53 -10.74
C VAL A 285 -27.39 -3.89 -11.81
N LEU A 286 -27.85 -4.59 -12.88
CA LEU A 286 -27.00 -4.96 -14.00
C LEU A 286 -27.19 -3.98 -15.16
N ASN A 287 -26.27 -3.06 -15.34
CA ASN A 287 -26.32 -2.06 -16.41
C ASN A 287 -26.32 -2.75 -17.78
N GLU A 288 -27.05 -2.18 -18.74
CA GLU A 288 -27.14 -2.69 -20.13
C GLU A 288 -27.47 -4.18 -20.23
N SER A 289 -28.37 -4.65 -19.34
CA SER A 289 -28.84 -6.03 -19.36
C SER A 289 -30.29 -6.14 -19.83
N HIS A 290 -30.63 -7.30 -20.36
CA HIS A 290 -32.01 -7.69 -20.64
C HIS A 290 -32.33 -8.97 -19.87
N VAL A 291 -33.38 -8.95 -19.09
CA VAL A 291 -33.77 -10.04 -18.19
C VAL A 291 -35.12 -10.63 -18.63
N SER A 292 -35.15 -11.95 -18.71
CA SER A 292 -36.39 -12.70 -19.01
C SER A 292 -36.61 -13.80 -18.00
N LEU A 293 -37.84 -13.96 -17.54
CA LEU A 293 -38.28 -15.01 -16.66
C LEU A 293 -39.28 -15.91 -17.39
N PHE A 294 -39.11 -17.22 -17.23
CA PHE A 294 -40.00 -18.24 -17.74
C PHE A 294 -40.47 -19.12 -16.59
N ALA A 295 -41.78 -19.39 -16.49
CA ALA A 295 -42.33 -20.37 -15.56
C ALA A 295 -42.43 -21.73 -16.26
N LEU A 296 -42.14 -22.83 -15.57
CA LEU A 296 -42.34 -24.18 -16.10
C LEU A 296 -43.71 -24.68 -15.76
N ARG A 297 -44.57 -24.92 -16.79
CA ARG A 297 -45.85 -25.59 -16.65
C ARG A 297 -45.85 -26.89 -17.48
N ASN A 298 -46.10 -27.99 -16.82
CA ASN A 298 -46.00 -29.35 -17.44
C ASN A 298 -44.63 -29.63 -18.15
N GLY A 299 -43.53 -29.09 -17.58
CA GLY A 299 -42.20 -29.22 -18.14
C GLY A 299 -41.88 -28.30 -19.33
N MET A 300 -42.85 -27.50 -19.77
CA MET A 300 -42.66 -26.52 -20.88
C MET A 300 -42.42 -25.10 -20.33
N PRO A 301 -41.44 -24.37 -20.82
CA PRO A 301 -41.22 -22.99 -20.44
C PRO A 301 -42.30 -22.09 -21.05
N ILE A 302 -43.02 -21.36 -20.21
CA ILE A 302 -43.99 -20.33 -20.59
C ILE A 302 -43.39 -19.00 -20.18
N HIS A 303 -43.37 -18.02 -21.09
CA HIS A 303 -42.93 -16.67 -20.78
C HIS A 303 -43.72 -16.09 -19.61
N TRP A 304 -43.03 -15.69 -18.54
CA TRP A 304 -43.64 -15.13 -17.36
C TRP A 304 -43.56 -13.61 -17.39
N ALA A 305 -42.33 -13.06 -17.55
CA ALA A 305 -42.06 -11.64 -17.63
C ALA A 305 -40.74 -11.37 -18.34
N SER A 306 -40.60 -10.18 -18.86
CA SER A 306 -39.34 -9.65 -19.33
C SER A 306 -39.23 -8.16 -19.00
N SER A 307 -37.98 -7.67 -18.95
CA SER A 307 -37.73 -6.25 -18.79
C SER A 307 -38.16 -5.48 -20.04
N SER A 308 -38.66 -4.26 -19.84
CA SER A 308 -39.29 -3.44 -20.88
C SER A 308 -38.33 -2.79 -21.89
N HIS A 309 -37.02 -2.83 -21.65
CA HIS A 309 -36.03 -2.26 -22.56
C HIS A 309 -35.56 -3.30 -23.58
N GLY A 310 -36.42 -3.62 -24.55
CA GLY A 310 -36.15 -4.53 -25.64
C GLY A 310 -35.23 -3.97 -26.73
N ALA A 311 -34.16 -3.25 -26.38
CA ALA A 311 -33.08 -3.02 -27.30
C ALA A 311 -32.27 -4.32 -27.44
N GLU A 312 -32.11 -4.84 -28.66
CA GLU A 312 -31.18 -5.94 -28.95
C GLU A 312 -29.81 -5.57 -28.40
N VAL A 313 -29.37 -6.24 -27.30
CA VAL A 313 -28.05 -6.08 -26.76
C VAL A 313 -27.08 -6.67 -27.80
N GLN A 314 -26.41 -5.82 -28.55
CA GLN A 314 -25.43 -6.25 -29.57
C GLN A 314 -24.23 -6.89 -28.87
N ASN A 315 -23.79 -8.06 -29.33
CA ASN A 315 -22.71 -8.87 -28.76
C ASN A 315 -22.98 -9.36 -27.31
N ALA A 316 -24.24 -9.67 -27.00
CA ALA A 316 -24.65 -10.10 -25.66
C ALA A 316 -24.02 -11.44 -25.24
N GLN A 317 -23.45 -11.46 -24.05
CA GLN A 317 -23.26 -12.69 -23.30
C GLN A 317 -24.61 -13.11 -22.70
N SER A 318 -24.99 -14.38 -22.89
CA SER A 318 -26.24 -14.94 -22.34
C SER A 318 -25.90 -15.85 -21.18
N TRP A 319 -26.46 -15.54 -20.02
CA TRP A 319 -26.44 -16.38 -18.85
C TRP A 319 -27.85 -16.94 -18.59
N SER A 320 -27.96 -18.22 -18.21
CA SER A 320 -29.27 -18.83 -17.90
C SER A 320 -29.17 -19.81 -16.77
N ALA A 321 -30.15 -19.80 -15.87
CA ALA A 321 -30.25 -20.72 -14.78
C ALA A 321 -31.66 -21.23 -14.54
N THR A 322 -31.76 -22.46 -14.03
CA THR A 322 -33.03 -23.09 -13.65
C THR A 322 -33.45 -22.66 -12.26
N ILE A 323 -34.58 -22.02 -12.15
CA ILE A 323 -35.23 -21.67 -10.87
C ILE A 323 -35.78 -22.96 -10.27
N ARG A 324 -35.40 -23.29 -9.03
CA ARG A 324 -35.81 -24.52 -8.33
C ARG A 324 -36.63 -24.18 -7.11
N GLN A 325 -37.66 -25.00 -6.83
CA GLN A 325 -38.44 -24.95 -5.59
C GLN A 325 -37.62 -25.55 -4.43
N ARG A 326 -38.14 -25.42 -3.21
CA ARG A 326 -37.49 -25.96 -1.99
C ARG A 326 -37.27 -27.47 -2.02
N ASP A 327 -38.12 -28.20 -2.72
CA ASP A 327 -38.03 -29.65 -2.97
C ASP A 327 -37.01 -30.02 -4.06
N GLY A 328 -36.37 -29.02 -4.69
CA GLY A 328 -35.40 -29.20 -5.79
C GLY A 328 -36.06 -29.33 -7.17
N ALA A 329 -37.39 -29.36 -7.28
CA ALA A 329 -38.07 -29.46 -8.56
C ALA A 329 -37.89 -28.19 -9.40
N PRO A 330 -37.68 -28.33 -10.73
CA PRO A 330 -37.58 -27.14 -11.59
C PRO A 330 -38.91 -26.43 -11.69
N ALA A 331 -38.91 -25.11 -11.47
CA ALA A 331 -40.09 -24.27 -11.47
C ALA A 331 -40.08 -23.22 -12.57
N GLY A 332 -38.91 -22.81 -13.02
CA GLY A 332 -38.73 -21.78 -14.02
C GLY A 332 -37.34 -21.68 -14.57
N ILE A 333 -37.13 -20.68 -15.43
CA ILE A 333 -35.82 -20.35 -16.01
C ILE A 333 -35.66 -18.82 -15.89
N LEU A 334 -34.51 -18.38 -15.36
CA LEU A 334 -34.04 -17.02 -15.42
C LEU A 334 -33.01 -16.91 -16.54
N GLN A 335 -33.20 -15.96 -17.43
CA GLN A 335 -32.25 -15.64 -18.51
C GLN A 335 -31.82 -14.18 -18.42
N ILE A 336 -30.51 -13.95 -18.39
CA ILE A 336 -29.90 -12.62 -18.37
C ILE A 336 -29.01 -12.51 -19.60
N LYS A 337 -29.21 -11.45 -20.39
CA LYS A 337 -28.37 -11.06 -21.51
C LYS A 337 -27.72 -9.72 -21.17
N THR A 338 -26.41 -9.62 -21.19
CA THR A 338 -25.66 -8.38 -20.86
C THR A 338 -24.67 -8.06 -21.95
N SER A 339 -24.34 -6.79 -22.13
CA SER A 339 -23.29 -6.37 -23.05
C SER A 339 -21.93 -6.90 -22.56
N SER A 340 -21.11 -7.35 -23.51
CA SER A 340 -19.77 -7.89 -23.21
C SER A 340 -18.89 -6.81 -22.57
N GLY A 341 -18.50 -6.97 -21.30
CA GLY A 341 -17.52 -6.15 -20.59
C GLY A 341 -18.05 -5.17 -19.55
N ALA A 342 -19.36 -5.09 -19.33
CA ALA A 342 -19.93 -4.13 -18.38
C ALA A 342 -19.74 -4.51 -16.90
N GLU A 343 -19.67 -5.82 -16.58
CA GLU A 343 -19.61 -6.29 -15.18
C GLU A 343 -18.85 -7.60 -15.06
N THR A 344 -18.34 -7.90 -13.84
CA THR A 344 -17.62 -9.15 -13.59
C THR A 344 -18.58 -10.35 -13.63
N SER A 345 -18.13 -11.47 -14.21
CA SER A 345 -18.92 -12.72 -14.23
C SER A 345 -19.36 -13.15 -12.85
N ALA A 346 -18.55 -12.94 -11.82
CA ALA A 346 -18.86 -13.26 -10.43
C ALA A 346 -20.00 -12.41 -9.86
N PHE A 347 -20.10 -11.15 -10.22
CA PHE A 347 -21.19 -10.29 -9.78
C PHE A 347 -22.53 -10.69 -10.43
N ILE A 348 -22.52 -10.96 -11.74
CA ILE A 348 -23.70 -11.47 -12.47
C ILE A 348 -24.18 -12.78 -11.84
N GLU A 349 -23.28 -13.71 -11.52
CA GLU A 349 -23.64 -14.99 -10.86
C GLU A 349 -24.29 -14.75 -9.49
N ARG A 350 -23.75 -13.85 -8.66
CA ARG A 350 -24.36 -13.50 -7.36
C ARG A 350 -25.76 -12.89 -7.49
N VAL A 351 -25.92 -11.94 -8.41
CA VAL A 351 -27.22 -11.33 -8.70
C VAL A 351 -28.23 -12.37 -9.18
N ALA A 352 -27.77 -13.28 -10.05
CA ALA A 352 -28.61 -14.33 -10.60
C ALA A 352 -29.04 -15.36 -9.55
N ASP A 353 -28.13 -15.80 -8.67
CA ASP A 353 -28.44 -16.76 -7.59
C ASP A 353 -29.52 -16.21 -6.64
N ILE A 354 -29.39 -14.95 -6.24
CA ILE A 354 -30.36 -14.29 -5.38
C ILE A 354 -31.71 -14.15 -6.11
N SER A 355 -31.65 -13.71 -7.36
CA SER A 355 -32.85 -13.52 -8.19
C SER A 355 -33.59 -14.83 -8.45
N GLN A 356 -32.87 -15.95 -8.64
CA GLN A 356 -33.48 -17.28 -8.72
C GLN A 356 -34.23 -17.65 -7.44
N HIS A 357 -33.61 -17.39 -6.29
CA HIS A 357 -34.23 -17.67 -5.00
C HIS A 357 -35.52 -16.86 -4.81
N MET A 358 -35.48 -15.57 -5.13
CA MET A 358 -36.65 -14.70 -5.05
C MET A 358 -37.77 -15.09 -6.05
N ALA A 359 -37.40 -15.44 -7.29
CA ALA A 359 -38.35 -15.92 -8.27
C ALA A 359 -38.98 -17.26 -7.87
N ALA A 360 -38.20 -18.16 -7.24
CA ALA A 360 -38.74 -19.42 -6.69
C ALA A 360 -39.80 -19.18 -5.62
N LEU A 361 -39.55 -18.24 -4.69
CA LEU A 361 -40.50 -17.85 -3.65
C LEU A 361 -41.81 -17.27 -4.25
N ALA A 362 -41.69 -16.46 -5.30
CA ALA A 362 -42.85 -15.90 -6.01
C ALA A 362 -43.68 -16.98 -6.71
N LEU A 363 -43.04 -17.96 -7.36
CA LEU A 363 -43.70 -19.12 -7.99
C LEU A 363 -44.34 -20.07 -6.97
N GLU A 364 -43.82 -20.18 -5.76
CA GLU A 364 -44.44 -20.95 -4.67
C GLU A 364 -45.67 -20.25 -4.11
N GLN A 365 -45.67 -18.92 -4.05
CA GLN A 365 -46.85 -18.14 -3.61
C GLN A 365 -48.04 -18.28 -4.55
N GLU A 366 -47.80 -18.30 -5.87
CA GLU A 366 -48.88 -18.52 -6.87
C GLU A 366 -49.61 -19.84 -6.66
N LYS A 367 -48.90 -20.89 -6.23
CA LYS A 367 -49.48 -22.24 -6.04
C LYS A 367 -50.25 -22.41 -4.75
N ARG A 368 -50.18 -21.47 -3.81
CA ARG A 368 -51.00 -21.53 -2.58
C ARG A 368 -52.45 -21.20 -2.95
N PRO A 369 -53.44 -22.12 -2.72
CA PRO A 369 -54.84 -21.77 -2.92
C PRO A 369 -55.16 -20.60 -1.99
N SER A 370 -55.81 -19.58 -2.53
CA SER A 370 -56.40 -18.50 -1.72
C SER A 370 -57.23 -19.14 -0.62
N ALA A 371 -56.77 -19.01 0.62
CA ALA A 371 -57.54 -19.41 1.79
C ALA A 371 -58.69 -18.39 1.95
N TYR A 372 -59.81 -18.65 1.28
CA TYR A 372 -61.12 -18.13 1.55
C TYR A 372 -62.12 -19.27 1.47
#